data_44e137b645a951262d8db9fbfbaa3792
#
_entry.id   44e137b645a951262d8db9fbfbaa3792
#
_cell.length_a   1.000
_cell.length_b   1.000
_cell.length_c   1.000
_cell.angle_alpha   90.00
_cell.angle_beta   90.00
_cell.angle_gamma   90.00
#
_symmetry.space_group_name_H-M   'P 1'
#
loop_
_entity.id
_entity.type
_entity.pdbx_description
1 polymer ?
#
loop_
_entity_poly.entity_id
_entity_poly.type
_entity_poly.pdbx_seq_one_letter_code
_entity_poly.pdbx_strand_id
1 'polypeptide(L)'
;MIMNESVIKKTAEFVKDHLEREVTGHDWWHTERVWKLTLRIAKKEGKDVDLFVVQLAALLHDIADWKFHGGDDTLGPKLAEKWLKKLKVEEETISHVCEIIKEISFKGAKVKSKMRTKEGMIVQDADRLDAIGAIGIARCFATGAKLNQEIYNPKIKPKLHKTFEEYKKAESTSINHFYEKLLLLKDLMNTKTAKKIAEKRHKFMKQFLDRFFKEWNCKD
;
A
#
# COMPACT_ATOMS: atom_id res chain seq x y z
N MET A 1 -5.53 -1.67 28.14
CA MET A 1 -4.17 -1.35 27.62
C MET A 1 -3.36 -2.64 27.41
N ILE A 2 -3.08 -3.44 28.44
CA ILE A 2 -2.30 -4.71 28.33
C ILE A 2 -2.89 -5.71 27.33
N MET A 3 -4.23 -5.83 27.27
CA MET A 3 -4.90 -6.74 26.32
C MET A 3 -4.68 -6.33 24.87
N ASN A 4 -4.79 -5.04 24.55
CA ASN A 4 -4.58 -4.52 23.20
C ASN A 4 -3.14 -4.73 22.71
N GLU A 5 -2.15 -4.50 23.57
CA GLU A 5 -0.73 -4.77 23.25
C GLU A 5 -0.46 -6.24 22.92
N SER A 6 -1.08 -7.16 23.68
CA SER A 6 -0.99 -8.60 23.40
C SER A 6 -1.61 -8.97 22.06
N VAL A 7 -2.76 -8.38 21.70
CA VAL A 7 -3.42 -8.60 20.40
C VAL A 7 -2.54 -8.10 19.27
N ILE A 8 -1.99 -6.89 19.39
CA ILE A 8 -1.09 -6.30 18.37
C ILE A 8 0.13 -7.20 18.15
N LYS A 9 0.79 -7.63 19.26
CA LYS A 9 1.97 -8.50 19.17
C LYS A 9 1.66 -9.82 18.46
N LYS A 10 0.58 -10.51 18.86
CA LYS A 10 0.15 -11.76 18.22
C LYS A 10 -0.20 -11.56 16.74
N THR A 11 -0.79 -10.42 16.40
CA THR A 11 -1.12 -10.10 15.01
C THR A 11 0.15 -9.84 14.19
N ALA A 12 1.13 -9.16 14.75
CA ALA A 12 2.42 -8.94 14.10
C ALA A 12 3.17 -10.26 13.84
N GLU A 13 3.19 -11.17 14.83
CA GLU A 13 3.78 -12.51 14.69
C GLU A 13 3.05 -13.32 13.60
N PHE A 14 1.72 -13.35 13.65
CA PHE A 14 0.90 -14.05 12.65
C PHE A 14 1.16 -13.55 11.21
N VAL A 15 1.19 -12.23 11.01
CA VAL A 15 1.43 -11.65 9.68
C VAL A 15 2.86 -11.91 9.22
N LYS A 16 3.83 -11.85 10.12
CA LYS A 16 5.23 -12.15 9.81
C LYS A 16 5.38 -13.59 9.30
N ASP A 17 4.81 -14.57 10.01
CA ASP A 17 4.86 -15.98 9.61
C ASP A 17 4.16 -16.20 8.27
N HIS A 18 3.06 -15.48 8.03
CA HIS A 18 2.28 -15.60 6.79
C HIS A 18 3.03 -15.05 5.56
N LEU A 19 3.82 -13.98 5.74
CA LEU A 19 4.53 -13.27 4.67
C LEU A 19 6.03 -13.61 4.58
N GLU A 20 6.51 -14.61 5.32
CA GLU A 20 7.94 -14.94 5.46
C GLU A 20 8.66 -15.21 4.13
N ARG A 21 7.94 -15.75 3.13
CA ARG A 21 8.49 -16.13 1.82
C ARG A 21 8.08 -15.22 0.67
N GLU A 22 7.45 -14.09 0.98
CA GLU A 22 7.03 -13.15 -0.05
C GLU A 22 8.23 -12.31 -0.54
N VAL A 23 8.45 -12.27 -1.87
CA VAL A 23 9.62 -11.64 -2.50
C VAL A 23 9.25 -10.47 -3.40
N THR A 24 7.95 -10.13 -3.53
CA THR A 24 7.48 -9.06 -4.43
C THR A 24 7.59 -7.67 -3.83
N GLY A 25 8.03 -7.57 -2.57
CA GLY A 25 7.98 -6.35 -1.79
C GLY A 25 6.63 -6.10 -1.09
N HIS A 26 5.72 -7.11 -1.07
CA HIS A 26 4.54 -7.21 -0.22
C HIS A 26 4.83 -8.15 0.97
N ASP A 27 6.06 -8.10 1.47
CA ASP A 27 6.63 -8.93 2.51
C ASP A 27 6.39 -8.36 3.92
N TRP A 28 6.84 -9.09 4.94
CA TRP A 28 6.81 -8.59 6.32
C TRP A 28 7.47 -7.21 6.47
N TRP A 29 8.56 -6.95 5.76
CA TRP A 29 9.29 -5.69 5.89
C TRP A 29 8.51 -4.50 5.33
N HIS A 30 7.69 -4.70 4.28
CA HIS A 30 6.71 -3.72 3.84
C HIS A 30 5.69 -3.45 4.94
N THR A 31 5.06 -4.49 5.46
CA THR A 31 4.06 -4.37 6.54
C THR A 31 4.63 -3.65 7.76
N GLU A 32 5.85 -3.99 8.17
CA GLU A 32 6.52 -3.33 9.30
C GLU A 32 6.78 -1.84 9.03
N ARG A 33 7.21 -1.47 7.81
CA ARG A 33 7.40 -0.05 7.42
C ARG A 33 6.08 0.70 7.39
N VAL A 34 5.03 0.12 6.84
CA VAL A 34 3.68 0.71 6.84
C VAL A 34 3.19 0.91 8.27
N TRP A 35 3.32 -0.08 9.14
CA TRP A 35 2.95 0.05 10.55
C TRP A 35 3.72 1.17 11.27
N LYS A 36 5.03 1.25 11.12
CA LYS A 36 5.87 2.33 11.67
C LYS A 36 5.48 3.72 11.12
N LEU A 37 5.20 3.81 9.80
CA LEU A 37 4.72 5.05 9.18
C LEU A 37 3.35 5.45 9.70
N THR A 38 2.43 4.49 9.85
CA THR A 38 1.09 4.70 10.43
C THR A 38 1.19 5.33 11.82
N LEU A 39 1.99 4.75 12.72
CA LEU A 39 2.21 5.31 14.06
C LEU A 39 2.82 6.71 14.03
N ARG A 40 3.78 6.94 13.12
CA ARG A 40 4.41 8.26 12.94
C ARG A 40 3.41 9.32 12.47
N ILE A 41 2.53 8.97 11.54
CA ILE A 41 1.49 9.87 11.02
C ILE A 41 0.44 10.11 12.11
N ALA A 42 -0.11 9.06 12.72
CA ALA A 42 -1.11 9.15 13.78
C ALA A 42 -0.67 10.09 14.91
N LYS A 43 0.57 9.95 15.38
CA LYS A 43 1.14 10.83 16.42
C LYS A 43 1.12 12.32 16.06
N LYS A 44 1.17 12.66 14.76
CA LYS A 44 1.21 14.04 14.26
C LYS A 44 -0.15 14.60 13.89
N GLU A 45 -1.12 13.74 13.56
CA GLU A 45 -2.45 14.16 13.09
C GLU A 45 -3.47 14.34 14.23
N GLY A 46 -3.11 14.06 15.48
CA GLY A 46 -3.91 14.40 16.65
C GLY A 46 -4.21 13.22 17.59
N LYS A 47 -4.91 13.55 18.72
CA LYS A 47 -5.16 12.59 19.81
C LYS A 47 -6.46 11.79 19.63
N ASP A 48 -7.28 12.15 18.67
CA ASP A 48 -8.60 11.57 18.36
C ASP A 48 -8.50 10.38 17.36
N VAL A 49 -7.34 9.76 17.26
CA VAL A 49 -7.08 8.58 16.43
C VAL A 49 -7.06 7.34 17.30
N ASP A 50 -7.86 6.34 16.94
CA ASP A 50 -7.79 5.04 17.59
C ASP A 50 -6.51 4.29 17.18
N LEU A 51 -5.52 4.29 18.09
CA LEU A 51 -4.22 3.64 17.88
C LEU A 51 -4.32 2.11 17.81
N PHE A 52 -5.36 1.50 18.33
CA PHE A 52 -5.56 0.06 18.24
C PHE A 52 -6.04 -0.31 16.84
N VAL A 53 -7.04 0.38 16.32
CA VAL A 53 -7.56 0.21 14.97
C VAL A 53 -6.47 0.44 13.91
N VAL A 54 -5.73 1.56 13.97
CA VAL A 54 -4.71 1.86 12.94
C VAL A 54 -3.58 0.83 12.92
N GLN A 55 -3.19 0.28 14.08
CA GLN A 55 -2.15 -0.75 14.15
C GLN A 55 -2.62 -2.07 13.56
N LEU A 56 -3.83 -2.52 13.92
CA LEU A 56 -4.40 -3.76 13.37
C LEU A 56 -4.62 -3.65 11.86
N ALA A 57 -5.16 -2.52 11.40
CA ALA A 57 -5.35 -2.28 9.96
C ALA A 57 -4.02 -2.24 9.20
N ALA A 58 -2.99 -1.57 9.75
CA ALA A 58 -1.66 -1.52 9.13
C ALA A 58 -0.98 -2.90 9.09
N LEU A 59 -1.14 -3.74 10.12
CA LEU A 59 -0.59 -5.09 10.14
C LEU A 59 -1.30 -6.03 9.16
N LEU A 60 -2.62 -5.91 9.01
CA LEU A 60 -3.44 -6.87 8.26
C LEU A 60 -3.76 -6.42 6.84
N HIS A 61 -3.37 -5.20 6.40
CA HIS A 61 -3.82 -4.63 5.13
C HIS A 61 -3.45 -5.47 3.90
N ASP A 62 -2.31 -6.14 3.92
CA ASP A 62 -1.76 -6.92 2.81
C ASP A 62 -1.75 -8.44 3.08
N ILE A 63 -2.52 -8.92 4.10
CA ILE A 63 -2.57 -10.35 4.47
C ILE A 63 -3.01 -11.25 3.30
N ALA A 64 -3.72 -10.71 2.31
CA ALA A 64 -4.03 -11.34 1.03
C ALA A 64 -4.23 -10.27 -0.04
N ASP A 65 -3.13 -9.85 -0.68
CA ASP A 65 -3.20 -8.90 -1.81
C ASP A 65 -3.88 -9.59 -3.01
N TRP A 66 -4.96 -8.98 -3.50
CA TRP A 66 -5.76 -9.47 -4.63
C TRP A 66 -4.92 -9.77 -5.89
N LYS A 67 -3.80 -9.07 -6.10
CA LYS A 67 -2.88 -9.28 -7.25
C LYS A 67 -2.33 -10.70 -7.30
N PHE A 68 -2.17 -11.34 -6.15
CA PHE A 68 -1.61 -12.68 -6.03
C PHE A 68 -2.67 -13.74 -5.71
N HIS A 69 -3.96 -13.34 -5.61
CA HIS A 69 -5.09 -14.21 -5.27
C HIS A 69 -6.20 -14.15 -6.33
N GLY A 70 -5.82 -14.22 -7.61
CA GLY A 70 -6.79 -14.30 -8.72
C GLY A 70 -7.69 -13.07 -8.90
N GLY A 71 -7.32 -11.92 -8.32
CA GLY A 71 -8.11 -10.70 -8.38
C GLY A 71 -9.20 -10.58 -7.31
N ASP A 72 -9.28 -11.51 -6.34
CA ASP A 72 -10.26 -11.46 -5.24
C ASP A 72 -9.84 -10.46 -4.16
N ASP A 73 -10.50 -9.30 -4.13
CA ASP A 73 -10.29 -8.24 -3.14
C ASP A 73 -11.14 -8.44 -1.86
N THR A 74 -11.88 -9.53 -1.75
CA THR A 74 -12.67 -9.87 -0.55
C THR A 74 -11.93 -10.77 0.43
N LEU A 75 -10.85 -11.41 0.01
CA LEU A 75 -10.12 -12.39 0.82
C LEU A 75 -9.40 -11.74 2.00
N GLY A 76 -8.72 -10.61 1.79
CA GLY A 76 -8.03 -9.89 2.85
C GLY A 76 -8.90 -9.54 4.05
N PRO A 77 -10.03 -8.82 3.85
CA PRO A 77 -10.99 -8.56 4.93
C PRO A 77 -11.50 -9.81 5.65
N LYS A 78 -11.80 -10.88 4.92
CA LYS A 78 -12.30 -12.16 5.52
C LYS A 78 -11.24 -12.82 6.41
N LEU A 79 -9.97 -12.83 5.99
CA LEU A 79 -8.88 -13.39 6.80
C LEU A 79 -8.61 -12.54 8.04
N ALA A 80 -8.65 -11.21 7.90
CA ALA A 80 -8.52 -10.29 9.02
C ALA A 80 -9.65 -10.49 10.05
N GLU A 81 -10.91 -10.57 9.60
CA GLU A 81 -12.07 -10.84 10.46
C GLU A 81 -11.90 -12.15 11.23
N LYS A 82 -11.59 -13.25 10.54
CA LYS A 82 -11.38 -14.56 11.15
C LYS A 82 -10.28 -14.52 12.20
N TRP A 83 -9.17 -13.85 11.93
CA TRP A 83 -8.06 -13.71 12.86
C TRP A 83 -8.44 -12.91 14.11
N LEU A 84 -9.06 -11.74 13.92
CA LEU A 84 -9.44 -10.86 15.04
C LEU A 84 -10.53 -11.47 15.92
N LYS A 85 -11.50 -12.20 15.35
CA LYS A 85 -12.49 -12.99 16.10
C LYS A 85 -11.82 -14.06 16.96
N LYS A 86 -10.81 -14.77 16.44
CA LYS A 86 -10.02 -15.75 17.23
C LYS A 86 -9.34 -15.09 18.43
N LEU A 87 -8.93 -13.83 18.30
CA LEU A 87 -8.32 -13.05 19.39
C LEU A 87 -9.35 -12.35 20.30
N LYS A 88 -10.65 -12.56 20.07
CA LYS A 88 -11.75 -11.97 20.84
C LYS A 88 -11.72 -10.44 20.86
N VAL A 89 -11.34 -9.84 19.72
CA VAL A 89 -11.45 -8.40 19.49
C VAL A 89 -12.95 -8.04 19.35
N GLU A 90 -13.33 -6.85 19.81
CA GLU A 90 -14.70 -6.36 19.74
C GLU A 90 -15.17 -6.19 18.28
N GLU A 91 -16.43 -6.51 18.01
CA GLU A 91 -17.00 -6.55 16.65
C GLU A 91 -16.93 -5.18 15.93
N GLU A 92 -17.10 -4.09 16.67
CA GLU A 92 -16.97 -2.74 16.12
C GLU A 92 -15.55 -2.47 15.60
N THR A 93 -14.53 -2.83 16.36
CA THR A 93 -13.11 -2.75 15.95
C THR A 93 -12.83 -3.63 14.74
N ILE A 94 -13.34 -4.87 14.73
CA ILE A 94 -13.19 -5.80 13.61
C ILE A 94 -13.80 -5.21 12.34
N SER A 95 -15.04 -4.73 12.43
CA SER A 95 -15.75 -4.12 11.30
C SER A 95 -14.96 -2.93 10.71
N HIS A 96 -14.46 -2.05 11.58
CA HIS A 96 -13.69 -0.88 11.16
C HIS A 96 -12.36 -1.28 10.47
N VAL A 97 -11.62 -2.23 11.04
CA VAL A 97 -10.38 -2.75 10.43
C VAL A 97 -10.65 -3.38 9.06
N CYS A 98 -11.69 -4.20 8.94
CA CYS A 98 -12.08 -4.83 7.67
C CYS A 98 -12.51 -3.80 6.61
N GLU A 99 -13.23 -2.74 6.99
CA GLU A 99 -13.58 -1.64 6.09
C GLU A 99 -12.33 -0.92 5.58
N ILE A 100 -11.36 -0.64 6.45
CA ILE A 100 -10.09 -0.04 6.05
C ILE A 100 -9.36 -0.93 5.05
N ILE A 101 -9.22 -2.23 5.32
CA ILE A 101 -8.53 -3.18 4.42
C ILE A 101 -9.22 -3.24 3.05
N LYS A 102 -10.55 -3.23 3.00
CA LYS A 102 -11.33 -3.25 1.76
C LYS A 102 -11.11 -2.01 0.89
N GLU A 103 -10.92 -0.84 1.51
CA GLU A 103 -10.87 0.44 0.79
C GLU A 103 -9.45 1.02 0.66
N ILE A 104 -8.42 0.35 1.21
CA ILE A 104 -7.05 0.87 1.21
C ILE A 104 -6.41 0.89 -0.17
N SER A 105 -6.69 -0.11 -1.01
CA SER A 105 -6.02 -0.33 -2.29
C SER A 105 -6.28 0.77 -3.31
N PHE A 106 -5.27 1.06 -4.12
CA PHE A 106 -5.43 1.90 -5.32
C PHE A 106 -6.20 1.12 -6.40
N LYS A 107 -7.33 1.67 -6.83
CA LYS A 107 -8.26 1.02 -7.76
C LYS A 107 -8.22 1.62 -9.18
N GLY A 108 -7.26 2.52 -9.47
CA GLY A 108 -7.10 3.19 -10.76
C GLY A 108 -7.05 4.73 -10.65
N ALA A 109 -6.39 5.37 -11.62
CA ALA A 109 -6.11 6.82 -11.59
C ALA A 109 -7.38 7.70 -11.55
N LYS A 110 -8.47 7.24 -12.13
CA LYS A 110 -9.76 7.96 -12.18
C LYS A 110 -10.81 7.39 -11.21
N VAL A 111 -10.44 6.44 -10.36
CA VAL A 111 -11.33 5.87 -9.35
C VAL A 111 -11.14 6.62 -8.03
N LYS A 112 -12.21 7.24 -7.55
CA LYS A 112 -12.17 7.94 -6.25
C LYS A 112 -12.05 6.94 -5.10
N SER A 113 -11.17 7.25 -4.14
CA SER A 113 -11.10 6.52 -2.88
C SER A 113 -12.39 6.69 -2.10
N LYS A 114 -12.87 5.61 -1.49
CA LYS A 114 -14.04 5.60 -0.59
C LYS A 114 -13.64 5.69 0.89
N MET A 115 -12.34 5.80 1.19
CA MET A 115 -11.83 5.92 2.55
C MET A 115 -12.40 7.17 3.24
N ARG A 116 -13.05 6.99 4.40
CA ARG A 116 -13.77 8.07 5.09
C ARG A 116 -13.29 8.30 6.52
N THR A 117 -12.78 7.27 7.19
CA THR A 117 -12.36 7.39 8.59
C THR A 117 -10.95 7.96 8.69
N LYS A 118 -10.65 8.65 9.76
CA LYS A 118 -9.34 9.23 10.01
C LYS A 118 -8.26 8.15 10.13
N GLU A 119 -8.58 7.06 10.81
CA GLU A 119 -7.75 5.87 10.93
C GLU A 119 -7.41 5.29 9.55
N GLY A 120 -8.42 5.07 8.73
CA GLY A 120 -8.25 4.56 7.38
C GLY A 120 -7.43 5.50 6.49
N MET A 121 -7.64 6.81 6.56
CA MET A 121 -6.83 7.80 5.83
C MET A 121 -5.36 7.74 6.24
N ILE A 122 -5.06 7.55 7.52
CA ILE A 122 -3.70 7.44 8.04
C ILE A 122 -3.01 6.16 7.54
N VAL A 123 -3.69 5.01 7.61
CA VAL A 123 -3.14 3.73 7.15
C VAL A 123 -2.95 3.73 5.64
N GLN A 124 -3.92 4.25 4.87
CA GLN A 124 -3.83 4.40 3.43
C GLN A 124 -2.67 5.30 2.99
N ASP A 125 -2.44 6.40 3.72
CA ASP A 125 -1.30 7.28 3.46
C ASP A 125 0.04 6.57 3.74
N ALA A 126 0.11 5.78 4.81
CA ALA A 126 1.32 5.03 5.15
C ALA A 126 1.67 3.99 4.08
N ASP A 127 0.69 3.23 3.59
CA ASP A 127 0.87 2.28 2.48
C ASP A 127 1.29 3.01 1.19
N ARG A 128 0.59 4.07 0.81
CA ARG A 128 0.93 4.89 -0.36
C ARG A 128 2.34 5.48 -0.26
N LEU A 129 2.78 5.89 0.91
CA LEU A 129 4.13 6.36 1.12
C LEU A 129 5.17 5.25 0.90
N ASP A 130 4.92 4.02 1.33
CA ASP A 130 5.86 2.90 1.10
C ASP A 130 5.92 2.50 -0.38
N ALA A 131 4.89 2.81 -1.15
CA ALA A 131 4.86 2.60 -2.60
C ALA A 131 5.65 3.65 -3.41
N ILE A 132 6.18 4.72 -2.80
CA ILE A 132 6.89 5.80 -3.50
C ILE A 132 8.28 6.08 -2.91
N GLY A 133 9.14 6.74 -3.68
CA GLY A 133 10.53 7.00 -3.31
C GLY A 133 11.44 5.81 -3.60
N ALA A 134 12.60 5.73 -2.96
CA ALA A 134 13.61 4.71 -3.22
C ALA A 134 13.10 3.27 -3.00
N ILE A 135 12.40 3.04 -1.89
CA ILE A 135 11.78 1.74 -1.60
C ILE A 135 10.70 1.42 -2.62
N GLY A 136 9.84 2.39 -2.96
CA GLY A 136 8.78 2.22 -3.95
C GLY A 136 9.32 1.87 -5.34
N ILE A 137 10.45 2.46 -5.76
CA ILE A 137 11.15 2.10 -7.01
C ILE A 137 11.57 0.64 -6.98
N ALA A 138 12.26 0.20 -5.93
CA ALA A 138 12.72 -1.19 -5.80
C ALA A 138 11.54 -2.17 -5.81
N ARG A 139 10.47 -1.89 -5.05
CA ARG A 139 9.24 -2.71 -5.03
C ARG A 139 8.56 -2.76 -6.38
N CYS A 140 8.52 -1.66 -7.12
CA CYS A 140 7.91 -1.62 -8.46
C CYS A 140 8.55 -2.63 -9.40
N PHE A 141 9.88 -2.67 -9.47
CA PHE A 141 10.59 -3.62 -10.32
C PHE A 141 10.49 -5.05 -9.82
N ALA A 142 10.54 -5.29 -8.50
CA ALA A 142 10.36 -6.62 -7.93
C ALA A 142 8.96 -7.19 -8.24
N THR A 143 7.92 -6.39 -8.03
CA THR A 143 6.53 -6.77 -8.37
C THR A 143 6.37 -6.98 -9.88
N GLY A 144 6.93 -6.08 -10.70
CA GLY A 144 6.87 -6.19 -12.16
C GLY A 144 7.51 -7.50 -12.66
N ALA A 145 8.68 -7.86 -12.14
CA ALA A 145 9.35 -9.12 -12.48
C ALA A 145 8.50 -10.35 -12.11
N LYS A 146 7.85 -10.35 -10.93
CA LYS A 146 6.95 -11.43 -10.52
C LYS A 146 5.71 -11.54 -11.40
N LEU A 147 5.23 -10.41 -11.93
CA LEU A 147 4.08 -10.35 -12.85
C LEU A 147 4.48 -10.55 -14.33
N ASN A 148 5.73 -10.91 -14.61
CA ASN A 148 6.29 -11.04 -15.97
C ASN A 148 6.15 -9.75 -16.81
N GLN A 149 6.21 -8.59 -16.18
CA GLN A 149 6.19 -7.29 -16.86
C GLN A 149 7.59 -6.89 -17.32
N GLU A 150 7.68 -6.34 -18.53
CA GLU A 150 8.91 -5.72 -19.01
C GLU A 150 9.31 -4.54 -18.10
N ILE A 151 10.60 -4.26 -17.99
CA ILE A 151 11.09 -3.05 -17.31
C ILE A 151 10.56 -1.82 -18.01
N TYR A 152 10.77 -1.72 -19.34
CA TYR A 152 10.29 -0.64 -20.19
C TYR A 152 10.17 -1.13 -21.64
N ASN A 153 9.13 -0.67 -22.32
CA ASN A 153 8.92 -0.88 -23.74
C ASN A 153 8.40 0.43 -24.37
N PRO A 154 9.15 1.11 -25.26
CA PRO A 154 8.75 2.40 -25.84
C PRO A 154 7.48 2.32 -26.71
N LYS A 155 7.09 1.11 -27.14
CA LYS A 155 5.86 0.88 -27.92
C LYS A 155 4.61 0.84 -27.04
N ILE A 156 4.76 0.54 -25.73
CA ILE A 156 3.65 0.49 -24.76
C ILE A 156 3.57 1.83 -24.04
N LYS A 157 2.47 2.56 -24.22
CA LYS A 157 2.26 3.87 -23.59
C LYS A 157 1.51 3.70 -22.27
N PRO A 158 1.83 4.51 -21.23
CA PRO A 158 1.09 4.48 -19.98
C PRO A 158 -0.36 4.89 -20.18
N LYS A 159 -1.28 4.26 -19.44
CA LYS A 159 -2.73 4.50 -19.49
C LYS A 159 -3.30 4.84 -18.13
N LEU A 160 -4.17 5.85 -18.07
CA LEU A 160 -4.89 6.22 -16.86
C LEU A 160 -6.26 5.52 -16.85
N HIS A 161 -6.36 4.43 -16.12
CA HIS A 161 -7.53 3.57 -16.07
C HIS A 161 -8.71 4.25 -15.35
N LYS A 162 -9.92 4.07 -15.91
CA LYS A 162 -11.16 4.67 -15.41
C LYS A 162 -11.88 3.77 -14.42
N THR A 163 -11.63 2.46 -14.45
CA THR A 163 -12.25 1.47 -13.58
C THR A 163 -11.21 0.54 -12.97
N PHE A 164 -11.57 -0.12 -11.88
CA PHE A 164 -10.72 -1.11 -11.24
C PHE A 164 -10.49 -2.33 -12.13
N GLU A 165 -11.52 -2.75 -12.88
CA GLU A 165 -11.41 -3.88 -13.82
C GLU A 165 -10.45 -3.59 -14.98
N GLU A 166 -10.47 -2.36 -15.52
CA GLU A 166 -9.47 -1.94 -16.52
C GLU A 166 -8.05 -1.99 -15.93
N TYR A 167 -7.88 -1.51 -14.69
CA TYR A 167 -6.58 -1.50 -14.01
C TYR A 167 -6.05 -2.91 -13.75
N LYS A 168 -6.93 -3.86 -13.32
CA LYS A 168 -6.57 -5.25 -13.08
C LYS A 168 -6.08 -5.99 -14.33
N LYS A 169 -6.68 -5.70 -15.49
CA LYS A 169 -6.43 -6.40 -16.77
C LYS A 169 -5.39 -5.71 -17.65
N ALA A 170 -4.83 -4.58 -17.20
CA ALA A 170 -3.93 -3.80 -18.03
C ALA A 170 -2.58 -4.48 -18.23
N GLU A 171 -2.19 -4.62 -19.48
CA GLU A 171 -0.78 -4.87 -19.83
C GLU A 171 0.00 -3.57 -19.73
N SER A 172 1.06 -3.57 -18.96
CA SER A 172 1.90 -2.40 -18.73
C SER A 172 3.35 -2.80 -18.46
N THR A 173 4.23 -1.82 -18.33
CA THR A 173 5.63 -2.00 -17.94
C THR A 173 5.90 -1.41 -16.57
N SER A 174 6.99 -1.81 -15.92
CA SER A 174 7.38 -1.24 -14.63
C SER A 174 7.57 0.27 -14.71
N ILE A 175 8.16 0.81 -15.78
CA ILE A 175 8.31 2.26 -15.98
C ILE A 175 6.95 2.95 -16.24
N ASN A 176 6.04 2.32 -16.99
CA ASN A 176 4.71 2.89 -17.18
C ASN A 176 3.93 2.99 -15.87
N HIS A 177 4.11 2.03 -14.95
CA HIS A 177 3.48 2.03 -13.63
C HIS A 177 3.79 3.30 -12.81
N PHE A 178 4.95 3.94 -13.04
CA PHE A 178 5.23 5.25 -12.43
C PHE A 178 4.20 6.29 -12.84
N TYR A 179 3.84 6.36 -14.11
CA TYR A 179 2.88 7.34 -14.64
C TYR A 179 1.44 6.95 -14.38
N GLU A 180 1.14 5.65 -14.34
CA GLU A 180 -0.20 5.11 -14.13
C GLU A 180 -0.64 5.16 -12.67
N LYS A 181 0.33 5.10 -11.72
CA LYS A 181 0.05 5.08 -10.29
C LYS A 181 1.03 5.90 -9.46
N LEU A 182 2.34 5.58 -9.45
CA LEU A 182 3.25 6.00 -8.39
C LEU A 182 3.39 7.52 -8.30
N LEU A 183 3.51 8.22 -9.44
CA LEU A 183 3.61 9.68 -9.47
C LEU A 183 2.31 10.37 -9.06
N LEU A 184 1.17 9.70 -9.21
CA LEU A 184 -0.14 10.23 -8.82
C LEU A 184 -0.37 10.19 -7.30
N LEU A 185 0.27 9.26 -6.60
CA LEU A 185 0.04 9.03 -5.17
C LEU A 185 0.33 10.25 -4.30
N LYS A 186 1.27 11.12 -4.70
CA LYS A 186 1.56 12.37 -3.99
C LYS A 186 0.30 13.22 -3.80
N ASP A 187 -0.50 13.36 -4.84
CA ASP A 187 -1.70 14.21 -4.83
C ASP A 187 -2.92 13.50 -4.21
N LEU A 188 -2.81 12.21 -3.95
CA LEU A 188 -3.83 11.39 -3.30
C LEU A 188 -3.62 11.21 -1.79
N MET A 189 -2.60 11.85 -1.21
CA MET A 189 -2.39 11.80 0.25
C MET A 189 -3.50 12.56 0.98
N ASN A 190 -3.98 11.95 2.06
CA ASN A 190 -5.08 12.50 2.86
C ASN A 190 -4.55 13.51 3.90
N THR A 191 -3.50 13.14 4.64
CA THR A 191 -2.98 13.86 5.80
C THR A 191 -1.91 14.88 5.45
N LYS A 192 -1.80 15.96 6.25
CA LYS A 192 -0.75 16.98 6.08
C LYS A 192 0.66 16.39 6.24
N THR A 193 0.80 15.45 7.16
CA THR A 193 2.08 14.77 7.43
C THR A 193 2.52 13.93 6.26
N ALA A 194 1.62 13.14 5.67
CA ALA A 194 1.94 12.31 4.53
C ALA A 194 2.25 13.15 3.27
N LYS A 195 1.52 14.23 3.00
CA LYS A 195 1.79 15.14 1.88
C LYS A 195 3.22 15.64 1.88
N LYS A 196 3.72 16.13 3.04
CA LYS A 196 5.10 16.61 3.18
C LYS A 196 6.16 15.54 2.91
N ILE A 197 5.89 14.29 3.30
CA ILE A 197 6.81 13.18 3.04
C ILE A 197 6.75 12.79 1.56
N ALA A 198 5.54 12.72 1.00
CA ALA A 198 5.29 12.34 -0.39
C ALA A 198 5.97 13.27 -1.40
N GLU A 199 5.98 14.59 -1.15
CA GLU A 199 6.66 15.57 -1.99
C GLU A 199 8.16 15.22 -2.18
N LYS A 200 8.86 14.88 -1.08
CA LYS A 200 10.28 14.51 -1.14
C LYS A 200 10.49 13.21 -1.91
N ARG A 201 9.65 12.20 -1.65
CA ARG A 201 9.72 10.89 -2.32
C ARG A 201 9.37 11.00 -3.80
N HIS A 202 8.38 11.81 -4.15
CA HIS A 202 8.00 12.10 -5.53
C HIS A 202 9.15 12.77 -6.31
N LYS A 203 9.80 13.79 -5.72
CA LYS A 203 10.96 14.44 -6.34
C LYS A 203 12.06 13.44 -6.67
N PHE A 204 12.36 12.53 -5.74
CA PHE A 204 13.36 11.48 -5.96
C PHE A 204 12.98 10.54 -7.10
N MET A 205 11.71 10.13 -7.20
CA MET A 205 11.24 9.29 -8.32
C MET A 205 11.38 9.99 -9.67
N LYS A 206 11.12 11.29 -9.75
CA LYS A 206 11.34 12.07 -10.97
C LYS A 206 12.81 12.09 -11.37
N GLN A 207 13.72 12.32 -10.41
CA GLN A 207 15.16 12.27 -10.66
C GLN A 207 15.61 10.89 -11.17
N PHE A 208 15.07 9.82 -10.60
CA PHE A 208 15.31 8.45 -11.08
C PHE A 208 14.86 8.27 -12.53
N LEU A 209 13.64 8.70 -12.88
CA LEU A 209 13.11 8.59 -14.25
C LEU A 209 13.93 9.41 -15.24
N ASP A 210 14.30 10.64 -14.89
CA ASP A 210 15.15 11.50 -15.71
C ASP A 210 16.50 10.82 -16.01
N ARG A 211 17.12 10.19 -15.01
CA ARG A 211 18.36 9.44 -15.16
C ARG A 211 18.17 8.17 -15.97
N PHE A 212 17.11 7.39 -15.68
CA PHE A 212 16.76 6.18 -16.43
C PHE A 212 16.63 6.45 -17.94
N PHE A 213 15.91 7.51 -18.34
CA PHE A 213 15.71 7.82 -19.76
C PHE A 213 16.97 8.39 -20.44
N LYS A 214 17.86 9.05 -19.72
CA LYS A 214 19.17 9.41 -20.27
C LYS A 214 19.98 8.17 -20.62
N GLU A 215 20.12 7.26 -19.66
CA GLU A 215 20.85 6.00 -19.83
C GLU A 215 20.21 5.11 -20.89
N TRP A 216 18.88 5.00 -20.90
CA TRP A 216 18.14 4.26 -21.93
C TRP A 216 18.42 4.74 -23.35
N ASN A 217 18.58 6.04 -23.54
CA ASN A 217 18.86 6.65 -24.82
C ASN A 217 20.37 6.86 -25.10
N CYS A 218 21.25 6.31 -24.26
CA CYS A 218 22.71 6.47 -24.35
C CYS A 218 23.13 7.95 -24.41
N LYS A 219 22.53 8.79 -23.54
CA LYS A 219 22.77 10.26 -23.47
C LYS A 219 23.29 10.65 -22.09
N ASP A 220 24.25 9.93 -21.56
CA ASP A 220 24.85 10.16 -20.23
C ASP A 220 25.62 11.47 -20.12
#